data_160c327f607df119e5034b50a4aaaea2
#
_entry.id   160c327f607df119e5034b50a4aaaea2
#
_cell.length_a   1.000
_cell.length_b   1.000
_cell.length_c   1.000
_cell.angle_alpha   90.00
_cell.angle_beta   90.00
_cell.angle_gamma   90.00
#
_symmetry.space_group_name_H-M   'P 1'
#
loop_
_entity.id
_entity.type
_entity.pdbx_description
1 polymer ?
#
loop_
_entity_poly.entity_id
_entity_poly.type
_entity_poly.pdbx_seq_one_letter_code
_entity_poly.pdbx_strand_id
1 'polypeptide(L)'
;MKKIKDHIKTYLNYPIDGIKYYDLNPVYKNPKIRTQLVNNCIELIKNEKYDYIALIEARGFLIGSIIADKLKKGIVLCRSKKNRLPGKIFTVKHKLEYGEA
;
A
#
# COMPACT_ATOMS: atom_id res chain seq x y z
N MET A 1 -13.79 19.65 -8.65
CA MET A 1 -12.52 18.93 -8.52
C MET A 1 -12.79 17.48 -8.19
N LYS A 2 -12.20 16.56 -8.96
CA LYS A 2 -12.41 15.13 -8.70
C LYS A 2 -11.66 14.70 -7.45
N LYS A 3 -12.33 13.92 -6.62
CA LYS A 3 -11.72 13.34 -5.42
C LYS A 3 -11.00 12.06 -5.76
N ILE A 4 -10.10 11.64 -4.88
CA ILE A 4 -9.34 10.38 -5.07
C ILE A 4 -10.28 9.21 -5.33
N LYS A 5 -11.35 9.09 -4.55
CA LYS A 5 -12.29 7.98 -4.69
C LYS A 5 -12.96 7.91 -6.05
N ASP A 6 -13.05 9.04 -6.75
CA ASP A 6 -13.67 9.07 -8.09
C ASP A 6 -12.79 8.40 -9.14
N HIS A 7 -11.53 8.15 -8.82
CA HIS A 7 -10.58 7.48 -9.70
C HIS A 7 -10.41 5.99 -9.39
N ILE A 8 -11.07 5.50 -8.33
CA ILE A 8 -11.00 4.10 -7.95
C ILE A 8 -12.09 3.34 -8.70
N LYS A 9 -11.67 2.32 -9.47
CA LYS A 9 -12.61 1.43 -10.15
C LYS A 9 -12.97 0.28 -9.25
N THR A 10 -14.21 -0.17 -9.34
CA THR A 10 -14.70 -1.31 -8.57
C THR A 10 -15.04 -2.45 -9.51
N TYR A 11 -14.54 -3.64 -9.20
CA TYR A 11 -14.86 -4.86 -9.93
C TYR A 11 -15.53 -5.83 -8.98
N LEU A 12 -16.70 -6.33 -9.37
CA LEU A 12 -17.41 -7.33 -8.57
C LEU A 12 -16.89 -8.72 -8.95
N ASN A 13 -16.85 -9.61 -7.94
CA ASN A 13 -16.44 -11.00 -8.13
C ASN A 13 -15.03 -11.13 -8.72
N TYR A 14 -14.08 -10.36 -8.19
CA TYR A 14 -12.68 -10.42 -8.59
C TYR A 14 -11.78 -10.41 -7.34
N PRO A 15 -10.77 -11.26 -7.26
CA PRO A 15 -10.38 -12.28 -8.24
C PRO A 15 -11.28 -13.52 -8.26
N ILE A 16 -12.16 -13.64 -7.26
CA ILE A 16 -13.13 -14.75 -7.18
C ILE A 16 -14.50 -14.21 -6.80
N ASP A 17 -15.52 -15.05 -6.95
CA ASP A 17 -16.89 -14.68 -6.58
C ASP A 17 -16.95 -14.25 -5.11
N GLY A 18 -17.75 -13.22 -4.85
CA GLY A 18 -17.98 -12.69 -3.52
C GLY A 18 -16.99 -11.60 -3.10
N ILE A 19 -15.94 -11.38 -3.88
CA ILE A 19 -14.94 -10.37 -3.57
C ILE A 19 -15.18 -9.10 -4.39
N LYS A 20 -15.25 -7.97 -3.69
CA LYS A 20 -15.36 -6.67 -4.32
C LYS A 20 -13.95 -6.07 -4.38
N TYR A 21 -13.42 -5.94 -5.59
CA TYR A 21 -12.07 -5.47 -5.82
C TYR A 21 -12.04 -3.98 -6.13
N TYR A 22 -11.19 -3.24 -5.42
CA TYR A 22 -10.97 -1.82 -5.66
C TYR A 22 -9.66 -1.64 -6.42
N ASP A 23 -9.76 -1.14 -7.64
CA ASP A 23 -8.60 -0.93 -8.51
C ASP A 23 -8.08 0.49 -8.38
N LEU A 24 -6.86 0.63 -7.87
CA LEU A 24 -6.21 1.91 -7.67
C LEU A 24 -5.30 2.33 -8.84
N ASN A 25 -5.22 1.51 -9.89
CA ASN A 25 -4.39 1.85 -11.04
C ASN A 25 -4.69 3.23 -11.64
N PRO A 26 -5.96 3.64 -11.78
CA PRO A 26 -6.25 4.99 -12.28
C PRO A 26 -5.70 6.09 -11.37
N VAL A 27 -5.60 5.85 -10.06
CA VAL A 27 -5.00 6.81 -9.12
C VAL A 27 -3.51 6.90 -9.38
N TYR A 28 -2.83 5.75 -9.53
CA TYR A 28 -1.39 5.71 -9.75
C TYR A 28 -0.99 6.37 -11.07
N LYS A 29 -1.82 6.24 -12.10
CA LYS A 29 -1.56 6.81 -13.43
C LYS A 29 -1.64 8.33 -13.45
N ASN A 30 -2.42 8.91 -12.56
CA ASN A 30 -2.66 10.35 -12.54
C ASN A 30 -1.74 11.02 -11.52
N PRO A 31 -0.71 11.76 -11.96
CA PRO A 31 0.25 12.36 -11.03
C PRO A 31 -0.38 13.28 -10.00
N LYS A 32 -1.38 14.06 -10.39
CA LYS A 32 -2.05 14.98 -9.46
C LYS A 32 -2.81 14.23 -8.38
N ILE A 33 -3.54 13.20 -8.76
CA ILE A 33 -4.32 12.39 -7.82
C ILE A 33 -3.40 11.56 -6.94
N ARG A 34 -2.35 11.00 -7.53
CA ARG A 34 -1.35 10.26 -6.75
C ARG A 34 -0.69 11.14 -5.70
N THR A 35 -0.31 12.36 -6.07
CA THR A 35 0.27 13.31 -5.13
C THR A 35 -0.73 13.66 -4.02
N GLN A 36 -1.99 13.82 -4.37
CA GLN A 36 -3.04 14.09 -3.39
C GLN A 36 -3.17 12.93 -2.40
N LEU A 37 -3.14 11.70 -2.89
CA LEU A 37 -3.18 10.51 -2.04
C LEU A 37 -1.99 10.48 -1.08
N VAL A 38 -0.79 10.69 -1.60
CA VAL A 38 0.43 10.72 -0.78
C VAL A 38 0.33 11.79 0.30
N ASN A 39 -0.10 12.99 -0.06
CA ASN A 39 -0.20 14.09 0.89
C ASN A 39 -1.26 13.82 1.96
N ASN A 40 -2.38 13.20 1.60
CA ASN A 40 -3.40 12.84 2.57
C ASN A 40 -2.87 11.79 3.57
N CYS A 41 -2.10 10.83 3.10
CA CYS A 41 -1.48 9.84 3.98
C CYS A 41 -0.49 10.50 4.94
N ILE A 42 0.32 11.42 4.43
CA ILE A 42 1.31 12.12 5.24
C ILE A 42 0.61 12.92 6.36
N GLU A 43 -0.50 13.60 6.03
CA GLU A 43 -1.26 14.36 7.02
C GLU A 43 -1.73 13.48 8.17
N LEU A 44 -2.09 12.23 7.90
CA LEU A 44 -2.57 11.30 8.91
C LEU A 44 -1.47 10.84 9.87
N ILE A 45 -0.21 10.81 9.45
CA ILE A 45 0.87 10.20 10.22
C ILE A 45 2.01 11.14 10.60
N LYS A 46 2.02 12.36 10.09
CA LYS A 46 3.17 13.28 10.26
C LYS A 46 3.50 13.62 11.71
N ASN A 47 2.51 13.55 12.61
CA ASN A 47 2.71 13.89 14.02
C ASN A 47 3.03 12.68 14.89
N GLU A 48 3.05 11.48 14.31
CA GLU A 48 3.41 10.27 15.02
C GLU A 48 4.93 10.15 15.13
N LYS A 49 5.39 9.51 16.20
CA LYS A 49 6.82 9.29 16.41
C LYS A 49 7.18 7.89 15.94
N TYR A 50 8.07 7.81 14.97
CA TYR A 50 8.55 6.55 14.41
C TYR A 50 9.83 6.80 13.61
N ASP A 51 10.63 5.76 13.43
CA ASP A 51 11.86 5.84 12.67
C ASP A 51 11.74 5.15 11.31
N TYR A 52 10.82 4.19 11.20
CA TYR A 52 10.67 3.36 10.01
C TYR A 52 9.22 3.27 9.60
N ILE A 53 9.01 3.08 8.28
CA ILE A 53 7.71 2.78 7.72
C ILE A 53 7.77 1.39 7.13
N ALA A 54 6.87 0.51 7.58
CA ALA A 54 6.77 -0.85 7.03
C ALA A 54 5.91 -0.84 5.79
N LEU A 55 6.43 -1.36 4.70
CA LEU A 55 5.72 -1.41 3.43
C LEU A 55 5.36 -2.85 3.11
N ILE A 56 4.07 -3.09 2.90
CA ILE A 56 3.56 -4.44 2.62
C ILE A 56 3.47 -4.64 1.11
N GLU A 57 4.07 -5.75 0.65
CA GLU A 57 4.08 -6.15 -0.76
C GLU A 57 2.66 -6.32 -1.30
N ALA A 58 2.35 -5.87 -2.51
CA ALA A 58 3.25 -5.08 -3.34
C ALA A 58 2.77 -3.64 -3.48
N ARG A 59 1.50 -3.38 -3.23
CA ARG A 59 0.90 -2.05 -3.36
C ARG A 59 1.50 -1.05 -2.40
N GLY A 60 1.81 -1.50 -1.18
CA GLY A 60 2.42 -0.64 -0.19
C GLY A 60 3.79 -0.12 -0.62
N PHE A 61 4.49 -0.84 -1.49
CA PHE A 61 5.79 -0.41 -1.97
C PHE A 61 5.69 0.84 -2.82
N LEU A 62 4.61 0.99 -3.60
CA LEU A 62 4.45 2.14 -4.50
C LEU A 62 4.26 3.45 -3.73
N ILE A 63 3.17 3.57 -3.02
CA ILE A 63 2.84 4.81 -2.31
C ILE A 63 3.72 4.96 -1.06
N GLY A 64 4.00 3.86 -0.37
CA GLY A 64 4.79 3.90 0.85
C GLY A 64 6.21 4.39 0.64
N SER A 65 6.84 4.04 -0.48
CA SER A 65 8.19 4.52 -0.78
C SER A 65 8.22 6.03 -0.97
N ILE A 66 7.20 6.58 -1.62
CA ILE A 66 7.10 8.03 -1.82
C ILE A 66 6.90 8.72 -0.48
N ILE A 67 6.02 8.19 0.36
CA ILE A 67 5.75 8.75 1.69
C ILE A 67 7.02 8.73 2.54
N ALA A 68 7.70 7.59 2.58
CA ALA A 68 8.92 7.43 3.38
C ALA A 68 10.00 8.42 2.93
N ASP A 69 10.15 8.60 1.62
CA ASP A 69 11.14 9.54 1.11
C ASP A 69 10.81 10.99 1.47
N LYS A 70 9.54 11.37 1.36
CA LYS A 70 9.13 12.72 1.72
C LYS A 70 9.31 13.01 3.21
N LEU A 71 9.08 12.00 4.05
CA LEU A 71 9.22 12.14 5.50
C LEU A 71 10.64 11.83 6.00
N LYS A 72 11.52 11.41 5.11
CA LYS A 72 12.90 11.02 5.43
C LYS A 72 12.98 9.95 6.50
N LYS A 73 12.15 8.92 6.35
CA LYS A 73 12.12 7.77 7.24
C LYS A 73 12.71 6.55 6.55
N GLY A 74 13.24 5.62 7.33
CA GLY A 74 13.71 4.34 6.82
C GLY A 74 12.54 3.46 6.37
N ILE A 75 12.84 2.49 5.52
CA ILE A 75 11.85 1.57 4.99
C ILE A 75 12.14 0.16 5.48
N VAL A 76 11.10 -0.53 5.94
CA VAL A 76 11.15 -1.96 6.26
C VAL A 76 10.23 -2.68 5.29
N LEU A 77 10.76 -3.68 4.58
CA LEU A 77 9.98 -4.43 3.60
C LEU A 77 9.29 -5.61 4.25
N CYS A 78 7.98 -5.73 3.98
CA CYS A 78 7.20 -6.90 4.38
C CYS A 78 6.82 -7.66 3.12
N ARG A 79 7.41 -8.86 2.95
CA ARG A 79 7.19 -9.68 1.76
C ARG A 79 6.17 -10.75 2.05
N SER A 80 5.31 -11.02 1.08
CA SER A 80 4.19 -11.96 1.26
C SER A 80 4.57 -13.42 1.02
N LYS A 81 5.73 -13.69 0.42
CA LYS A 81 6.17 -15.06 0.15
C LYS A 81 7.46 -15.37 0.87
N LYS A 82 7.64 -16.66 1.21
CA LYS A 82 8.86 -17.13 1.84
C LYS A 82 10.08 -16.92 0.96
N ASN A 83 11.24 -16.78 1.58
CA ASN A 83 12.53 -16.68 0.91
C ASN A 83 12.68 -15.50 -0.03
N ARG A 84 11.92 -14.42 0.24
CA ARG A 84 12.05 -13.17 -0.51
C ARG A 84 13.00 -12.18 0.16
N LEU A 85 13.40 -12.47 1.39
CA LEU A 85 14.33 -11.62 2.15
C LEU A 85 15.47 -12.47 2.68
N PRO A 86 16.72 -11.99 2.60
CA PRO A 86 17.87 -12.70 3.16
C PRO A 86 18.02 -12.42 4.65
N GLY A 87 18.86 -13.23 5.30
CA GLY A 87 19.23 -13.00 6.68
C GLY A 87 18.15 -13.41 7.67
N LYS A 88 18.23 -12.82 8.85
CA LYS A 88 17.28 -13.10 9.93
C LYS A 88 15.99 -12.34 9.68
N ILE A 89 14.86 -13.06 9.66
CA ILE A 89 13.56 -12.48 9.38
C ILE A 89 12.53 -12.91 10.42
N PHE A 90 11.46 -12.13 10.51
CA PHE A 90 10.28 -12.48 11.30
C PHE A 90 9.16 -12.85 10.36
N THR A 91 8.40 -13.90 10.70
CA THR A 91 7.31 -14.39 9.86
C THR A 91 6.01 -14.42 10.65
N VAL A 92 4.96 -13.89 10.04
CA VAL A 92 3.60 -13.94 10.59
C VAL A 92 2.68 -14.50 9.51
N LYS A 93 1.82 -15.46 9.88
CA LYS A 93 0.84 -16.02 8.97
C LYS A 93 -0.51 -15.35 9.19
N HIS A 94 -1.22 -15.11 8.10
CA HIS A 94 -2.58 -14.59 8.17
C HIS A 94 -3.37 -15.08 6.96
N LYS A 95 -4.69 -15.06 7.09
CA LYS A 95 -5.58 -15.44 5.99
C LYS A 95 -6.07 -14.21 5.25
N LEU A 96 -6.05 -14.29 3.93
CA LEU A 96 -6.66 -13.31 3.06
C LEU A 96 -8.10 -13.74 2.77
N GLU A 97 -8.88 -12.85 2.20
CA GLU A 97 -10.26 -13.14 1.79
C GLU A 97 -10.33 -14.29 0.78
N TYR A 98 -9.24 -14.53 0.05
CA TYR A 98 -9.18 -15.51 -1.03
C TYR A 98 -7.89 -16.36 -1.00
N GLY A 99 -7.21 -16.44 0.16
CA GLY A 99 -5.99 -17.23 0.27
C GLY A 99 -5.25 -16.96 1.57
N GLU A 100 -3.99 -17.42 1.63
CA GLU A 100 -3.08 -17.17 2.76
C GLU A 100 -1.85 -16.42 2.30
N ALA A 101 -1.30 -15.60 3.17
CA ALA A 101 -0.06 -14.86 2.91
C ALA A 101 1.02 -15.20 3.92
#